data_2c9599f969390b954ee4df48d38db597
#
_entry.id   2c9599f969390b954ee4df48d38db597
#
_cell.length_a   1.000
_cell.length_b   1.000
_cell.length_c   1.000
_cell.angle_alpha   90.00
_cell.angle_beta   90.00
_cell.angle_gamma   90.00
#
_symmetry.space_group_name_H-M   'P 1'
#
loop_
_entity.id
_entity.type
_entity.pdbx_description
1 polymer ?
#
loop_
_entity_poly.entity_id
_entity_poly.type
_entity_poly.pdbx_seq_one_letter_code
_entity_poly.pdbx_strand_id
1 'polypeptide(L)'
;MEYKYRESVLSELSRHGIVPGPETPPDLAHDFVNDLYRYEIRALREQLRSGLIPKSQYASRVEDLRKRYPVLSLPKDYWTRSD
;
A
#
# COMPACT_ATOMS: atom_id res chain seq x y z
N MET A 1 -2.46 -10.17 -22.38
CA MET A 1 -3.76 -9.84 -21.75
C MET A 1 -3.68 -8.46 -21.16
N GLU A 2 -4.65 -7.61 -21.45
CA GLU A 2 -4.69 -6.27 -20.90
C GLU A 2 -5.51 -6.20 -19.62
N TYR A 3 -4.99 -5.44 -18.66
CA TYR A 3 -5.68 -5.16 -17.41
C TYR A 3 -6.13 -3.71 -17.40
N LYS A 4 -7.39 -3.49 -17.09
CA LYS A 4 -7.95 -2.13 -17.02
C LYS A 4 -8.11 -1.72 -15.56
N TYR A 5 -7.08 -1.10 -15.02
CA TYR A 5 -7.11 -0.64 -13.64
C TYR A 5 -8.13 0.47 -13.44
N ARG A 6 -8.80 0.46 -12.29
CA ARG A 6 -9.69 1.56 -11.93
C ARG A 6 -8.88 2.82 -11.66
N GLU A 7 -9.42 3.97 -12.06
CA GLU A 7 -8.71 5.24 -11.86
C GLU A 7 -8.41 5.52 -10.39
N SER A 8 -9.33 5.17 -9.50
CA SER A 8 -9.11 5.34 -8.07
C SER A 8 -7.92 4.53 -7.58
N VAL A 9 -7.75 3.32 -8.11
CA VAL A 9 -6.62 2.45 -7.76
C VAL A 9 -5.33 3.01 -8.34
N LEU A 10 -5.35 3.43 -9.61
CA LEU A 10 -4.17 4.05 -10.24
C LEU A 10 -3.71 5.27 -9.48
N SER A 11 -4.64 6.11 -9.05
CA SER A 11 -4.34 7.31 -8.28
C SER A 11 -3.64 6.95 -6.96
N GLU A 12 -4.17 5.95 -6.25
CA GLU A 12 -3.58 5.51 -4.98
C GLU A 12 -2.19 4.90 -5.17
N LEU A 13 -2.02 4.06 -6.20
CA LEU A 13 -0.72 3.46 -6.49
C LEU A 13 0.30 4.51 -6.88
N SER A 14 -0.12 5.51 -7.67
CA SER A 14 0.75 6.60 -8.10
C SER A 14 1.31 7.37 -6.91
N ARG A 15 0.53 7.54 -5.85
CA ARG A 15 0.99 8.22 -4.63
C ARG A 15 2.16 7.49 -3.98
N HIS A 16 2.32 6.20 -4.24
CA HIS A 16 3.41 5.39 -3.73
C HIS A 16 4.48 5.12 -4.80
N GLY A 17 4.41 5.82 -5.93
CA GLY A 17 5.38 5.68 -7.00
C GLY A 17 5.17 4.45 -7.87
N ILE A 18 4.00 3.83 -7.82
CA ILE A 18 3.70 2.63 -8.59
C ILE A 18 2.75 2.99 -9.74
N VAL A 19 3.20 2.75 -10.96
CA VAL A 19 2.41 3.03 -12.17
C VAL A 19 2.33 1.74 -12.99
N PRO A 20 1.31 0.91 -12.75
CA PRO A 20 1.18 -0.33 -13.50
C PRO A 20 0.80 -0.06 -14.95
N GLY A 21 1.37 -0.84 -15.86
CA GLY A 21 0.99 -0.78 -17.25
C GLY A 21 -0.18 -1.72 -17.55
N PRO A 22 -0.68 -1.71 -18.81
CA PRO A 22 -1.82 -2.57 -19.18
C PRO A 22 -1.50 -4.07 -19.10
N GLU A 23 -0.23 -4.43 -19.05
CA GLU A 23 0.18 -5.84 -18.95
C GLU A 23 0.65 -6.23 -17.55
N THR A 24 0.58 -5.29 -16.60
CA THR A 24 0.97 -5.57 -15.23
C THR A 24 -0.16 -6.26 -14.49
N PRO A 25 0.02 -7.52 -14.05
CA PRO A 25 -1.04 -8.20 -13.30
C PRO A 25 -1.31 -7.50 -11.97
N PRO A 26 -2.58 -7.45 -11.53
CA PRO A 26 -2.90 -6.86 -10.23
C PRO A 26 -2.15 -7.50 -9.06
N ASP A 27 -1.89 -8.80 -9.12
CA ASP A 27 -1.13 -9.48 -8.08
C ASP A 27 0.27 -8.88 -7.93
N LEU A 28 0.92 -8.60 -9.04
CA LEU A 28 2.27 -8.03 -9.02
C LEU A 28 2.26 -6.62 -8.45
N ALA A 29 1.33 -5.78 -8.89
CA ALA A 29 1.20 -4.42 -8.36
C ALA A 29 0.85 -4.43 -6.87
N HIS A 30 -0.01 -5.37 -6.46
CA HIS A 30 -0.36 -5.54 -5.05
C HIS A 30 0.86 -5.91 -4.22
N ASP A 31 1.69 -6.83 -4.73
CA ASP A 31 2.89 -7.25 -4.01
C ASP A 31 3.85 -6.08 -3.81
N PHE A 32 4.02 -5.23 -4.82
CA PHE A 32 4.88 -4.05 -4.71
C PHE A 32 4.40 -3.10 -3.60
N VAL A 33 3.11 -2.75 -3.60
CA VAL A 33 2.60 -1.82 -2.60
C VAL A 33 2.58 -2.45 -1.21
N ASN A 34 2.33 -3.75 -1.13
CA ASN A 34 2.35 -4.47 0.13
C ASN A 34 3.77 -4.50 0.71
N ASP A 35 4.79 -4.68 -0.13
CA ASP A 35 6.18 -4.66 0.31
C ASP A 35 6.59 -3.29 0.84
N LEU A 36 6.13 -2.22 0.19
CA LEU A 36 6.37 -0.86 0.69
C LEU A 36 5.74 -0.66 2.08
N TYR A 37 4.52 -1.10 2.24
CA TYR A 37 3.82 -1.01 3.52
C TYR A 37 4.58 -1.78 4.61
N ARG A 38 5.01 -3.00 4.30
CA ARG A 38 5.75 -3.84 5.24
C ARG A 38 7.09 -3.20 5.62
N TYR A 39 7.77 -2.59 4.66
CA TYR A 39 9.01 -1.87 4.93
C TYR A 39 8.78 -0.74 5.92
N GLU A 40 7.72 0.05 5.71
CA GLU A 40 7.40 1.17 6.60
C GLU A 40 6.98 0.69 7.99
N ILE A 41 6.26 -0.44 8.09
CA ILE A 41 5.89 -1.04 9.38
C ILE A 41 7.15 -1.46 10.14
N ARG A 42 8.11 -2.07 9.44
CA ARG A 42 9.38 -2.48 10.08
C ARG A 42 10.16 -1.29 10.58
N ALA A 43 10.23 -0.22 9.79
CA ALA A 43 10.91 1.00 10.19
C ALA A 43 10.27 1.60 11.44
N LEU A 44 8.95 1.61 11.49
CA LEU A 44 8.21 2.12 12.63
C LEU A 44 8.47 1.28 13.88
N ARG A 45 8.52 -0.04 13.71
CA ARG A 45 8.83 -0.96 14.82
C ARG A 45 10.24 -0.74 15.37
N GLU A 46 11.21 -0.49 14.48
CA GLU A 46 12.57 -0.17 14.90
C GLU A 46 12.63 1.15 15.67
N GLN A 47 11.86 2.14 15.24
CA GLN A 47 11.77 3.41 15.97
C GLN A 47 11.21 3.21 17.38
N LEU A 48 10.25 2.31 17.52
CA LEU A 48 9.73 1.96 18.85
C LEU A 48 10.80 1.29 19.71
N ARG A 49 11.51 0.31 19.15
CA ARG A 49 12.56 -0.43 19.88
C ARG A 49 13.71 0.47 20.30
N SER A 50 14.09 1.42 19.45
CA SER A 50 15.20 2.31 19.73
C SER A 50 14.82 3.50 20.61
N GLY A 51 13.54 3.62 20.95
CA GLY A 51 13.06 4.70 21.81
C GLY A 51 12.81 6.01 21.08
N LEU A 52 12.88 6.02 19.74
CA LEU A 52 12.62 7.24 18.97
C LEU A 52 11.15 7.66 19.04
N ILE A 53 10.25 6.71 19.24
CA ILE A 53 8.83 7.02 19.48
C ILE A 53 8.38 6.35 20.77
N PRO A 54 7.55 7.04 21.57
CA PRO A 54 7.02 6.44 22.80
C PRO A 54 6.04 5.31 22.47
N LYS A 55 6.03 4.29 23.32
CA LYS A 55 5.10 3.17 23.18
C LYS A 55 3.65 3.64 23.10
N SER A 56 3.31 4.69 23.84
CA SER A 56 1.96 5.26 23.85
C SER A 56 1.54 5.85 22.49
N GLN A 57 2.49 6.17 21.62
CA GLN A 57 2.21 6.73 20.31
C GLN A 57 2.27 5.71 19.19
N TYR A 58 2.73 4.50 19.46
CA TYR A 58 2.96 3.50 18.42
C TYR A 58 1.66 3.12 17.69
N ALA A 59 0.59 2.86 18.43
CA ALA A 59 -0.68 2.47 17.84
C ALA A 59 -1.23 3.57 16.92
N SER A 60 -1.12 4.82 17.34
CA SER A 60 -1.55 5.96 16.55
C SER A 60 -0.73 6.07 15.25
N ARG A 61 0.57 5.84 15.34
CA ARG A 61 1.46 5.87 14.17
C ARG A 61 1.12 4.76 13.17
N VAL A 62 0.80 3.56 13.68
CA VAL A 62 0.37 2.45 12.82
C VAL A 62 -0.93 2.80 12.10
N GLU A 63 -1.89 3.40 12.82
CA GLU A 63 -3.15 3.83 12.21
C GLU A 63 -2.93 4.88 11.12
N ASP A 64 -2.05 5.85 11.36
CA ASP A 64 -1.73 6.86 10.36
C ASP A 64 -1.10 6.23 9.12
N LEU A 65 -0.24 5.23 9.32
CA LEU A 65 0.39 4.52 8.22
C LEU A 65 -0.64 3.76 7.39
N ARG A 66 -1.59 3.07 8.04
CA ARG A 66 -2.66 2.37 7.35
C ARG A 66 -3.48 3.29 6.46
N LYS A 67 -3.75 4.50 6.93
CA LYS A 67 -4.52 5.49 6.18
C LYS A 67 -3.83 5.97 4.92
N ARG A 68 -2.52 5.79 4.83
CA ARG A 68 -1.75 6.11 3.63
C ARG A 68 -1.78 5.00 2.58
N TYR A 69 -2.30 3.81 2.96
CA TYR A 69 -2.36 2.65 2.09
C TYR A 69 -3.80 2.10 1.96
N PRO A 70 -4.79 2.96 1.64
CA PRO A 70 -6.18 2.48 1.56
C PRO A 70 -6.39 1.42 0.49
N VAL A 71 -5.54 1.41 -0.55
CA VAL A 71 -5.63 0.44 -1.63
C VAL A 71 -5.44 -1.00 -1.15
N LEU A 72 -4.69 -1.20 -0.06
CA LEU A 72 -4.47 -2.54 0.49
C LEU A 72 -5.72 -3.13 1.17
N SER A 73 -6.71 -2.30 1.50
CA SER A 73 -7.96 -2.77 2.07
C SER A 73 -8.96 -3.19 1.00
N LEU A 74 -8.67 -2.92 -0.27
CA LEU A 74 -9.54 -3.28 -1.38
C LEU A 74 -9.19 -4.68 -1.87
N PRO A 75 -10.20 -5.52 -2.18
CA PRO A 75 -9.90 -6.83 -2.77
C PRO A 75 -9.25 -6.65 -4.15
N LYS A 76 -8.37 -7.58 -4.53
CA LYS A 76 -7.66 -7.50 -5.81
C LYS A 76 -8.60 -7.47 -7.00
N ASP A 77 -9.74 -8.14 -6.90
CA ASP A 77 -10.76 -8.16 -7.96
C ASP A 77 -11.33 -6.76 -8.22
N TYR A 78 -11.32 -5.90 -7.22
CA TYR A 78 -11.78 -4.52 -7.38
C TYR A 78 -10.76 -3.65 -8.11
N TRP A 79 -9.49 -4.04 -8.14
CA TRP A 79 -8.41 -3.22 -8.72
C TRP A 79 -8.57 -3.01 -10.21
N THR A 80 -9.16 -3.97 -10.91
CA THR A 80 -9.38 -3.89 -12.35
C THR A 80 -10.85 -3.97 -12.69
N ARG A 81 -11.20 -3.45 -13.85
CA ARG A 81 -12.56 -3.53 -14.38
C ARG A 81 -12.65 -4.66 -15.38
N SER A 82 -13.76 -5.39 -15.33
CA SER A 82 -14.08 -6.40 -16.33
C SER A 82 -15.13 -5.82 -17.27
N ASP A 83 -14.70 -5.35 -18.42
CA ASP A 83 -15.60 -4.83 -19.46
C ASP A 83 -15.88 -5.88 -20.51
#